data_8927eddc6bf99f89a1a3823fe6609969
#
_entry.id   8927eddc6bf99f89a1a3823fe6609969
#
_cell.length_a   1.000
_cell.length_b   1.000
_cell.length_c   1.000
_cell.angle_alpha   90.00
_cell.angle_beta   90.00
_cell.angle_gamma   90.00
#
_symmetry.space_group_name_H-M   'P 1'
#
loop_
_entity.id
_entity.type
_entity.pdbx_description
1 polymer ?
#
loop_
_entity_poly.entity_id
_entity_poly.type
_entity_poly.pdbx_seq_one_letter_code
_entity_poly.pdbx_strand_id
1 'polypeptide(L)'
;MYEPIRTKPVVQRMGGTTVDYPHSSRGEALDIQLAGHLAALLAVTDELGLDEAAETIAAQVARLRGALPTRAPQGPVGDAAALHRRAHDLAARALLVAASRADTTVTILAADRMDAHAAALESLDLAGAL
;
A
#
# COMPACT_ATOMS: atom_id res chain seq x y z
N MET A 1 -42.49 -24.65 -21.81
CA MET A 1 -42.00 -24.41 -21.50
C MET A 1 -41.33 -24.06 -21.33
N TYR A 2 -41.29 -23.58 -21.12
CA TYR A 2 -40.46 -23.13 -20.64
C TYR A 2 -39.96 -22.62 -20.46
N GLU A 3 -39.73 -22.30 -20.26
CA GLU A 3 -39.30 -21.56 -19.73
C GLU A 3 -38.53 -21.18 -19.39
N PRO A 4 -38.61 -21.30 -19.22
CA PRO A 4 -37.81 -20.74 -18.74
C PRO A 4 -37.25 -20.17 -18.63
N ILE A 5 -37.33 -19.89 -18.75
CA ILE A 5 -36.75 -19.31 -18.61
C ILE A 5 -36.54 -18.65 -18.23
N ARG A 6 -36.89 -18.56 -17.98
CA ARG A 6 -36.71 -17.88 -17.49
C ARG A 6 -35.94 -17.60 -16.94
N THR A 7 -35.87 -17.64 -16.92
CA THR A 7 -35.11 -17.39 -16.35
C THR A 7 -34.53 -16.70 -16.19
N LYS A 8 -34.87 -16.23 -16.24
CA LYS A 8 -34.42 -15.52 -16.08
C LYS A 8 -34.32 -14.80 -15.47
N PRO A 9 -34.71 -14.60 -15.25
CA PRO A 9 -34.46 -13.81 -14.61
C PRO A 9 -34.07 -13.51 -13.68
N VAL A 10 -34.43 -13.68 -13.36
CA VAL A 10 -33.91 -13.31 -12.60
C VAL A 10 -32.96 -12.85 -12.51
N VAL A 11 -33.07 -12.82 -12.66
CA VAL A 11 -32.11 -12.43 -12.62
C VAL A 11 -31.77 -11.35 -13.00
N GLN A 12 -32.20 -10.75 -13.23
CA GLN A 12 -31.92 -9.76 -13.51
C GLN A 12 -32.17 -8.74 -12.83
N ARG A 13 -32.76 -8.75 -12.19
CA ARG A 13 -32.78 -8.07 -11.53
C ARG A 13 -32.02 -7.41 -10.86
N MET A 14 -32.19 -6.87 -10.60
CA MET A 14 -31.28 -6.29 -10.12
C MET A 14 -30.37 -5.89 -10.91
N GLY A 15 -30.58 -5.77 -11.90
CA GLY A 15 -29.81 -5.90 -12.88
C GLY A 15 -28.75 -4.98 -13.25
N GLY A 16 -28.92 -3.80 -13.69
CA GLY A 16 -27.84 -2.97 -14.20
C GLY A 16 -26.70 -2.72 -13.24
N THR A 17 -26.99 -2.72 -11.96
CA THR A 17 -25.98 -2.42 -10.95
C THR A 17 -24.97 -3.54 -10.75
N THR A 18 -25.36 -4.78 -11.06
CA THR A 18 -24.47 -5.90 -10.87
C THR A 18 -23.27 -5.87 -11.81
N VAL A 19 -23.42 -5.20 -12.96
CA VAL A 19 -22.35 -5.09 -13.93
C VAL A 19 -21.17 -4.30 -13.36
N ASP A 20 -21.44 -3.29 -12.56
CA ASP A 20 -20.40 -2.43 -12.01
C ASP A 20 -19.72 -3.03 -10.79
N TYR A 21 -20.38 -3.93 -10.08
CA TYR A 21 -19.84 -4.51 -8.85
C TYR A 21 -18.46 -5.14 -9.00
N PRO A 22 -18.18 -5.96 -10.03
CA PRO A 22 -16.87 -6.57 -10.13
C PRO A 22 -15.74 -5.54 -10.21
N HIS A 23 -15.95 -4.44 -10.94
CA HIS A 23 -14.93 -3.40 -11.04
C HIS A 23 -14.77 -2.64 -9.73
N SER A 24 -15.89 -2.27 -9.08
CA SER A 24 -15.87 -1.60 -7.80
C SER A 24 -15.20 -2.47 -6.74
N SER A 25 -15.57 -3.73 -6.68
CA SER A 25 -15.00 -4.67 -5.73
C SER A 25 -13.49 -4.84 -5.92
N ARG A 26 -13.05 -4.89 -7.17
CA ARG A 26 -11.61 -4.99 -7.46
C ARG A 26 -10.88 -3.74 -7.04
N GLY A 27 -11.43 -2.56 -7.36
CA GLY A 27 -10.82 -1.29 -6.96
C GLY A 27 -10.75 -1.15 -5.47
N GLU A 28 -11.84 -1.50 -4.78
CA GLU A 28 -11.87 -1.47 -3.32
C GLU A 28 -10.87 -2.45 -2.71
N ALA A 29 -10.78 -3.65 -3.27
CA ALA A 29 -9.83 -4.65 -2.80
C ALA A 29 -8.39 -4.16 -2.96
N LEU A 30 -8.09 -3.53 -4.09
CA LEU A 30 -6.76 -2.96 -4.34
C LEU A 30 -6.45 -1.82 -3.37
N ASP A 31 -7.44 -0.98 -3.07
CA ASP A 31 -7.26 0.12 -2.12
C ASP A 31 -6.99 -0.42 -0.70
N ILE A 32 -7.69 -1.46 -0.30
CA ILE A 32 -7.48 -2.11 0.99
C ILE A 32 -6.07 -2.71 1.06
N GLN A 33 -5.66 -3.37 -0.01
CA GLN A 33 -4.35 -3.98 -0.11
C GLN A 33 -3.25 -2.92 -0.06
N LEU A 34 -3.43 -1.85 -0.82
CA LEU A 34 -2.48 -0.74 -0.86
C LEU A 34 -2.34 -0.10 0.52
N ALA A 35 -3.47 0.18 1.17
CA ALA A 35 -3.46 0.76 2.51
C ALA A 35 -2.72 -0.16 3.50
N GLY A 36 -2.89 -1.47 3.35
CA GLY A 36 -2.20 -2.45 4.20
C GLY A 36 -0.69 -2.40 4.03
N HIS A 37 -0.21 -2.35 2.79
CA HIS A 37 1.23 -2.25 2.54
C HIS A 37 1.79 -0.92 3.05
N LEU A 38 1.06 0.17 2.84
CA LEU A 38 1.48 1.49 3.32
C LEU A 38 1.48 1.56 4.85
N ALA A 39 0.51 0.94 5.50
CA ALA A 39 0.47 0.93 6.96
C ALA A 39 1.66 0.15 7.53
N ALA A 40 2.02 -0.95 6.91
CA ALA A 40 3.20 -1.71 7.32
C ALA A 40 4.48 -0.92 7.08
N LEU A 41 4.57 -0.23 5.94
CA LEU A 41 5.69 0.64 5.63
C LEU A 41 5.79 1.79 6.64
N LEU A 42 4.65 2.35 7.02
CA LEU A 42 4.60 3.41 8.02
C LEU A 42 5.20 2.96 9.35
N ALA A 43 4.86 1.75 9.80
CA ALA A 43 5.38 1.23 11.05
C ALA A 43 6.91 1.15 11.02
N VAL A 44 7.48 0.64 9.94
CA VAL A 44 8.94 0.54 9.79
C VAL A 44 9.57 1.93 9.70
N THR A 45 8.92 2.84 8.98
CA THR A 45 9.39 4.22 8.82
C THR A 45 9.41 4.93 10.17
N ASP A 46 8.38 4.73 10.99
CA ASP A 46 8.34 5.25 12.35
C ASP A 46 9.46 4.68 13.20
N GLU A 47 9.70 3.37 13.13
CA GLU A 47 10.79 2.74 13.87
C GLU A 47 12.15 3.33 13.50
N LEU A 48 12.35 3.63 12.23
CA LEU A 48 13.59 4.24 11.75
C LEU A 48 13.71 5.71 12.11
N GLY A 49 12.64 6.33 12.61
CA GLY A 49 12.65 7.74 12.99
C GLY A 49 12.66 8.70 11.81
N LEU A 50 12.16 8.26 10.66
CA LEU A 50 12.11 9.07 9.44
C LEU A 50 10.79 9.85 9.43
N ASP A 51 10.72 10.88 10.28
CA ASP A 51 9.45 11.55 10.59
C ASP A 51 8.77 12.17 9.38
N GLU A 52 9.53 12.83 8.52
CA GLU A 52 8.95 13.49 7.35
C GLU A 52 8.34 12.46 6.40
N ALA A 53 9.07 11.39 6.12
CA ALA A 53 8.56 10.32 5.27
C ALA A 53 7.34 9.66 5.91
N ALA A 54 7.37 9.47 7.23
CA ALA A 54 6.26 8.85 7.95
C ALA A 54 4.99 9.68 7.82
N GLU A 55 5.10 11.00 7.92
CA GLU A 55 3.92 11.87 7.77
C GLU A 55 3.32 11.77 6.37
N THR A 56 4.17 11.71 5.35
CA THR A 56 3.69 11.58 3.98
C THR A 56 2.97 10.25 3.76
N ILE A 57 3.54 9.16 4.30
CA ILE A 57 2.92 7.84 4.18
C ILE A 57 1.60 7.81 4.97
N ALA A 58 1.59 8.36 6.18
CA ALA A 58 0.40 8.40 7.03
C ALA A 58 -0.76 9.11 6.34
N ALA A 59 -0.46 10.21 5.63
CA ALA A 59 -1.48 10.94 4.90
C ALA A 59 -2.15 10.08 3.82
N GLN A 60 -1.38 9.23 3.16
CA GLN A 60 -1.94 8.36 2.13
C GLN A 60 -2.76 7.22 2.73
N VAL A 61 -2.33 6.66 3.86
CA VAL A 61 -3.13 5.67 4.57
C VAL A 61 -4.46 6.27 4.99
N ALA A 62 -4.43 7.49 5.53
CA ALA A 62 -5.64 8.19 5.94
C ALA A 62 -6.59 8.40 4.75
N ARG A 63 -6.05 8.81 3.61
CA ARG A 63 -6.86 9.02 2.41
C ARG A 63 -7.53 7.72 1.96
N LEU A 64 -6.78 6.62 1.96
CA LEU A 64 -7.30 5.34 1.47
C LEU A 64 -8.28 4.70 2.44
N ARG A 65 -8.07 4.86 3.74
CA ARG A 65 -8.93 4.23 4.76
C ARG A 65 -10.01 5.15 5.32
N GLY A 66 -9.87 6.45 5.11
CA GLY A 66 -10.80 7.42 5.70
C GLY A 66 -10.61 7.61 7.19
N ALA A 67 -9.47 7.21 7.73
CA ALA A 67 -9.17 7.33 9.16
C ALA A 67 -7.67 7.42 9.36
N LEU A 68 -7.26 8.13 10.40
CA LEU A 68 -5.84 8.27 10.73
C LEU A 68 -5.26 6.90 11.11
N PRO A 69 -4.07 6.57 10.61
CA PRO A 69 -3.44 5.29 10.93
C PRO A 69 -2.85 5.28 12.33
N THR A 70 -2.71 4.07 12.86
CA THR A 70 -1.96 3.87 14.09
C THR A 70 -0.48 4.14 13.82
N ARG A 71 0.19 4.79 14.76
CA ARG A 71 1.59 5.14 14.64
C ARG A 71 2.43 4.30 15.60
N ALA A 72 3.60 3.89 15.13
CA ALA A 72 4.54 3.14 15.98
C ALA A 72 5.49 4.13 16.65
N PRO A 73 5.83 3.91 17.93
CA PRO A 73 6.82 4.76 18.57
C PRO A 73 8.21 4.45 18.03
N GLN A 74 9.05 5.48 17.96
CA GLN A 74 10.46 5.28 17.68
C GLN A 74 11.12 4.68 18.92
N GLY A 75 11.86 3.62 18.72
CA GLY A 75 12.62 2.99 19.79
C GLY A 75 14.05 2.79 19.35
N PRO A 76 14.85 2.10 20.18
CA PRO A 76 16.21 1.75 19.77
C PRO A 76 16.17 0.94 18.47
N VAL A 77 16.97 1.35 17.49
CA VAL A 77 17.06 0.64 16.23
C VAL A 77 18.10 -0.46 16.38
N GLY A 78 17.63 -1.72 16.37
CA GLY A 78 18.55 -2.85 16.55
C GLY A 78 19.33 -3.14 15.27
N ASP A 79 18.64 -3.40 14.17
CA ASP A 79 19.26 -3.74 12.90
C ASP A 79 18.73 -2.81 11.83
N ALA A 80 19.43 -1.71 11.60
CA ALA A 80 18.99 -0.70 10.63
C ALA A 80 18.94 -1.27 9.23
N ALA A 81 19.91 -2.12 8.86
CA ALA A 81 19.92 -2.72 7.52
C ALA A 81 18.68 -3.59 7.28
N ALA A 82 18.30 -4.40 8.29
CA ALA A 82 17.10 -5.24 8.18
C ALA A 82 15.84 -4.38 8.02
N LEU A 83 15.74 -3.28 8.79
CA LEU A 83 14.60 -2.38 8.69
C LEU A 83 14.54 -1.70 7.33
N HIS A 84 15.67 -1.25 6.79
CA HIS A 84 15.70 -0.64 5.46
C HIS A 84 15.35 -1.66 4.38
N ARG A 85 15.81 -2.90 4.48
CA ARG A 85 15.43 -3.94 3.52
C ARG A 85 13.93 -4.21 3.56
N ARG A 86 13.38 -4.31 4.77
CA ARG A 86 11.95 -4.53 4.95
C ARG A 86 11.14 -3.36 4.38
N ALA A 87 11.57 -2.13 4.65
CA ALA A 87 10.90 -0.95 4.13
C ALA A 87 10.94 -0.91 2.60
N HIS A 88 12.09 -1.26 2.01
CA HIS A 88 12.24 -1.32 0.55
C HIS A 88 11.24 -2.34 -0.03
N ASP A 89 11.14 -3.53 0.56
CA ASP A 89 10.23 -4.57 0.07
C ASP A 89 8.76 -4.13 0.18
N LEU A 90 8.40 -3.48 1.29
CA LEU A 90 7.04 -3.00 1.48
C LEU A 90 6.70 -1.88 0.48
N ALA A 91 7.66 -0.99 0.23
CA ALA A 91 7.48 0.06 -0.77
C ALA A 91 7.32 -0.55 -2.17
N ALA A 92 8.08 -1.59 -2.49
CA ALA A 92 7.96 -2.28 -3.78
C ALA A 92 6.57 -2.91 -3.96
N ARG A 93 6.04 -3.51 -2.91
CA ARG A 93 4.68 -4.08 -2.95
C ARG A 93 3.64 -2.99 -3.12
N ALA A 94 3.79 -1.87 -2.40
CA ALA A 94 2.89 -0.74 -2.55
C ALA A 94 2.94 -0.20 -3.97
N LEU A 95 4.13 -0.12 -4.56
CA LEU A 95 4.30 0.37 -5.93
C LEU A 95 3.49 -0.46 -6.91
N LEU A 96 3.58 -1.79 -6.82
CA LEU A 96 2.88 -2.68 -7.73
C LEU A 96 1.36 -2.51 -7.63
N VAL A 97 0.84 -2.43 -6.42
CA VAL A 97 -0.60 -2.27 -6.21
C VAL A 97 -1.05 -0.88 -6.66
N ALA A 98 -0.28 0.16 -6.32
CA ALA A 98 -0.60 1.53 -6.73
C ALA A 98 -0.64 1.66 -8.24
N ALA A 99 0.32 1.05 -8.93
CA ALA A 99 0.36 1.07 -10.40
C ALA A 99 -0.87 0.36 -10.97
N SER A 100 -1.26 -0.78 -10.40
CA SER A 100 -2.44 -1.52 -10.83
C SER A 100 -3.71 -0.71 -10.60
N ARG A 101 -3.73 0.10 -9.56
CA ARG A 101 -4.87 0.96 -9.23
C ARG A 101 -4.83 2.30 -9.96
N ALA A 102 -3.75 2.58 -10.68
CA ALA A 102 -3.48 3.86 -11.34
C ALA A 102 -3.45 5.02 -10.33
N ASP A 103 -2.94 4.75 -9.14
CA ASP A 103 -2.77 5.76 -8.09
C ASP A 103 -1.38 6.39 -8.25
N THR A 104 -1.32 7.45 -9.04
CA THR A 104 -0.06 8.10 -9.39
C THR A 104 0.66 8.66 -8.17
N THR A 105 -0.08 9.25 -7.24
CA THR A 105 0.50 9.83 -6.04
C THR A 105 1.26 8.79 -5.22
N VAL A 106 0.61 7.64 -4.97
CA VAL A 106 1.26 6.58 -4.19
C VAL A 106 2.36 5.90 -5.00
N THR A 107 2.19 5.77 -6.32
CA THR A 107 3.23 5.20 -7.18
C THR A 107 4.53 5.99 -7.05
N ILE A 108 4.45 7.32 -7.10
CA ILE A 108 5.61 8.19 -6.95
C ILE A 108 6.18 8.08 -5.54
N LEU A 109 5.32 8.14 -4.53
CA LEU A 109 5.75 8.03 -3.14
C LEU A 109 6.50 6.71 -2.89
N ALA A 110 5.94 5.60 -3.36
CA ALA A 110 6.54 4.28 -3.15
C ALA A 110 7.90 4.17 -3.86
N ALA A 111 7.99 4.68 -5.09
CA ALA A 111 9.25 4.68 -5.83
C ALA A 111 10.31 5.49 -5.09
N ASP A 112 9.94 6.66 -4.59
CA ASP A 112 10.86 7.51 -3.84
C ASP A 112 11.34 6.80 -2.56
N ARG A 113 10.46 6.09 -1.89
CA ARG A 113 10.84 5.35 -0.68
C ARG A 113 11.78 4.20 -1.02
N MET A 114 11.55 3.50 -2.14
CA MET A 114 12.45 2.44 -2.58
C MET A 114 13.86 3.00 -2.80
N ASP A 115 13.96 4.12 -3.49
CA ASP A 115 15.25 4.76 -3.77
C ASP A 115 15.93 5.19 -2.47
N ALA A 116 15.19 5.77 -1.54
CA ALA A 116 15.75 6.24 -0.28
C ALA A 116 16.29 5.09 0.56
N HIS A 117 15.57 3.97 0.62
CA HIS A 117 16.02 2.83 1.41
C HIS A 117 17.19 2.09 0.73
N ALA A 118 17.19 2.03 -0.60
CA ALA A 118 18.33 1.48 -1.33
C ALA A 118 19.60 2.31 -1.07
N ALA A 119 19.47 3.64 -1.09
CA ALA A 119 20.60 4.51 -0.80
C ALA A 119 21.09 4.35 0.64
N ALA A 120 20.17 4.20 1.60
CA ALA A 120 20.53 3.97 2.98
C ALA A 120 21.29 2.66 3.16
N LEU A 121 20.85 1.60 2.49
CA LEU A 121 21.52 0.31 2.53
C LEU A 121 22.93 0.40 1.95
N GLU A 122 23.07 1.11 0.84
CA GLU A 122 24.40 1.31 0.25
C GLU A 122 25.33 2.05 1.21
N SER A 123 24.82 3.09 1.87
CA SER A 123 25.61 3.83 2.85
C SER A 123 26.04 2.95 4.02
N LEU A 124 25.16 2.05 4.47
CA LEU A 124 25.50 1.12 5.56
C LEU A 124 26.58 0.12 5.12
N ASP A 125 26.50 -0.36 3.89
CA ASP A 125 27.51 -1.27 3.33
C ASP A 125 28.88 -0.59 3.27
N LEU A 126 28.92 0.66 2.81
CA LEU A 126 30.16 1.41 2.72
C LEU A 126 30.75 1.66 4.10
N ALA A 127 29.91 2.00 5.08
CA ALA A 127 30.38 2.19 6.46
C ALA A 127 30.94 0.89 7.03
N GLY A 128 30.33 -0.24 6.72
CA GLY A 128 30.77 -1.54 7.17
C GLY A 128 32.10 -1.98 6.53
N ALA A 129 32.40 -1.47 5.34
CA ALA A 129 33.62 -1.80 4.63
C ALA A 129 34.85 -1.06 5.18
N LEU A 130 34.64 0.01 5.94
CA LEU A 130 35.75 0.76 6.54
C LEU A 130 36.19 0.12 7.83
#